data_4237426121ec9b3fcf19290f3fe0550b
#
_entry.id   4237426121ec9b3fcf19290f3fe0550b
#
_cell.length_a   1.000
_cell.length_b   1.000
_cell.length_c   1.000
_cell.angle_alpha   90.00
_cell.angle_beta   90.00
_cell.angle_gamma   90.00
#
_symmetry.space_group_name_H-M   'P 1'
#
loop_
_entity.id
_entity.type
_entity.pdbx_description
1 polymer ?
#
loop_
_entity_poly.entity_id
_entity_poly.type
_entity_poly.pdbx_seq_one_letter_code
_entity_poly.pdbx_strand_id
1 'polypeptide(L)'
;GEGLTEGSITFADGLPAGEYVARFFINDGYTQMANTKFAVVDPPGITTSKARYSVGDAITVNFSNGPGNAKDWVGLYRPDMTPGDVGSLKWAYVSGTNTAGEAKTDGSVVFAEGLESGEYVAIFFENDGYTQLAKTAFSVAAEEPLPEGIYFVEDFDGLALGPFVSDSESGGDGTDWTATPPADWVIALGDAHGPTAGGDDVVEFDGWTFLDPVSWNATAGQ
;
A
#
# COMPACT_ATOMS: atom_id res chain seq x y z
N GLY A 1 -24.04 28.42 -40.00
CA GLY A 1 -24.35 28.46 -38.58
C GLY A 1 -23.91 29.79 -38.00
N GLU A 2 -24.69 30.36 -37.08
CA GLU A 2 -24.26 31.55 -36.34
C GLU A 2 -23.06 31.16 -35.49
N GLY A 3 -21.99 31.97 -35.52
CA GLY A 3 -20.79 31.74 -34.69
C GLY A 3 -21.13 31.97 -33.21
N LEU A 4 -20.75 31.07 -32.36
CA LEU A 4 -20.84 31.26 -30.89
C LEU A 4 -19.73 32.21 -30.45
N THR A 5 -20.10 33.21 -29.67
CA THR A 5 -19.15 34.14 -29.05
C THR A 5 -18.68 33.66 -27.68
N GLU A 6 -19.42 32.73 -27.08
CA GLU A 6 -19.14 32.11 -25.79
C GLU A 6 -19.47 30.61 -25.86
N GLY A 7 -18.76 29.79 -25.09
CA GLY A 7 -19.02 28.37 -25.02
C GLY A 7 -17.94 27.62 -24.28
N SER A 8 -18.13 26.30 -24.15
CA SER A 8 -17.16 25.36 -23.59
C SER A 8 -16.91 24.19 -24.54
N ILE A 9 -15.70 23.68 -24.50
CA ILE A 9 -15.31 22.46 -25.21
C ILE A 9 -14.80 21.49 -24.18
N THR A 10 -15.33 20.26 -24.17
CA THR A 10 -14.87 19.17 -23.30
C THR A 10 -14.16 18.14 -24.16
N PHE A 11 -12.94 17.79 -23.74
CA PHE A 11 -12.17 16.69 -24.31
C PHE A 11 -12.41 15.44 -23.45
N ALA A 12 -13.15 14.48 -24.01
CA ALA A 12 -13.62 13.30 -23.25
C ALA A 12 -12.48 12.34 -22.84
N ASP A 13 -11.42 12.25 -23.65
CA ASP A 13 -10.33 11.29 -23.45
C ASP A 13 -9.28 11.74 -22.43
N GLY A 14 -9.46 12.87 -21.77
CA GLY A 14 -8.51 13.38 -20.78
C GLY A 14 -7.07 13.51 -21.30
N LEU A 15 -6.17 13.93 -20.42
CA LEU A 15 -4.74 14.06 -20.71
C LEU A 15 -3.96 13.37 -19.55
N PRO A 16 -2.80 12.75 -19.84
CA PRO A 16 -1.87 12.31 -18.82
C PRO A 16 -1.42 13.45 -17.92
N ALA A 17 -0.88 13.15 -16.74
CA ALA A 17 -0.28 14.16 -15.87
C ALA A 17 0.83 14.93 -16.62
N GLY A 18 0.84 16.24 -16.49
CA GLY A 18 1.80 17.11 -17.18
C GLY A 18 1.33 18.55 -17.29
N GLU A 19 2.22 19.38 -17.82
CA GLU A 19 1.96 20.80 -18.10
C GLU A 19 1.45 20.97 -19.53
N TYR A 20 0.36 21.70 -19.68
CA TYR A 20 -0.31 21.90 -20.96
C TYR A 20 -0.62 23.35 -21.22
N VAL A 21 -0.86 23.65 -22.50
CA VAL A 21 -1.32 24.94 -22.95
C VAL A 21 -2.55 24.76 -23.84
N ALA A 22 -3.70 25.24 -23.42
CA ALA A 22 -4.85 25.36 -24.28
C ALA A 22 -4.68 26.61 -25.15
N ARG A 23 -4.95 26.49 -26.44
CA ARG A 23 -4.84 27.59 -27.41
C ARG A 23 -6.13 27.72 -28.21
N PHE A 24 -6.59 28.93 -28.36
CA PHE A 24 -7.72 29.26 -29.18
C PHE A 24 -7.25 29.87 -30.50
N PHE A 25 -7.64 29.26 -31.59
CA PHE A 25 -7.27 29.67 -32.94
C PHE A 25 -8.50 30.20 -33.71
N ILE A 26 -8.27 31.08 -34.67
CA ILE A 26 -9.29 31.69 -35.50
C ILE A 26 -9.41 30.92 -36.82
N ASN A 27 -10.66 30.68 -37.23
CA ASN A 27 -11.04 30.44 -38.62
C ASN A 27 -10.31 29.26 -39.29
N ASP A 28 -10.22 28.12 -38.59
CA ASP A 28 -9.54 26.88 -39.04
C ASP A 28 -8.06 27.09 -39.44
N GLY A 29 -7.45 28.13 -38.90
CA GLY A 29 -6.06 28.48 -39.14
C GLY A 29 -5.20 28.40 -37.85
N TYR A 30 -3.96 28.80 -37.97
CA TYR A 30 -3.00 28.82 -36.85
C TYR A 30 -2.78 30.21 -36.25
N THR A 31 -3.64 31.17 -36.59
CA THR A 31 -3.62 32.48 -35.93
C THR A 31 -4.20 32.35 -34.52
N GLN A 32 -3.34 32.42 -33.53
CA GLN A 32 -3.73 32.27 -32.13
C GLN A 32 -4.41 33.56 -31.63
N MET A 33 -5.59 33.44 -31.03
CA MET A 33 -6.29 34.53 -30.37
C MET A 33 -6.03 34.59 -28.88
N ALA A 34 -5.97 33.43 -28.23
CA ALA A 34 -5.76 33.35 -26.79
C ALA A 34 -5.06 32.02 -26.41
N ASN A 35 -4.48 31.99 -25.21
CA ASN A 35 -4.00 30.77 -24.62
C ASN A 35 -4.11 30.84 -23.11
N THR A 36 -4.15 29.67 -22.49
CA THR A 36 -4.01 29.50 -21.03
C THR A 36 -3.18 28.27 -20.73
N LYS A 37 -2.38 28.34 -19.65
CA LYS A 37 -1.62 27.20 -19.15
C LYS A 37 -2.45 26.50 -18.07
N PHE A 38 -2.33 25.21 -18.00
CA PHE A 38 -2.90 24.38 -16.93
C PHE A 38 -2.05 23.12 -16.71
N ALA A 39 -2.13 22.56 -15.53
CA ALA A 39 -1.51 21.28 -15.20
C ALA A 39 -2.61 20.20 -15.09
N VAL A 40 -2.28 19.01 -15.54
CA VAL A 40 -3.00 17.79 -15.20
C VAL A 40 -2.13 17.07 -14.17
N VAL A 41 -2.71 16.75 -13.03
CA VAL A 41 -2.02 16.04 -11.94
C VAL A 41 -2.68 14.68 -11.74
N ASP A 42 -1.91 13.70 -11.26
CA ASP A 42 -2.47 12.43 -10.86
C ASP A 42 -3.44 12.62 -9.69
N PRO A 43 -4.52 11.83 -9.62
CA PRO A 43 -5.47 11.94 -8.52
C PRO A 43 -4.80 11.56 -7.18
N PRO A 44 -5.32 12.09 -6.07
CA PRO A 44 -4.90 11.64 -4.75
C PRO A 44 -5.04 10.14 -4.58
N GLY A 45 -4.03 9.51 -3.98
CA GLY A 45 -3.97 8.08 -3.72
C GLY A 45 -3.80 7.77 -2.24
N ILE A 46 -4.23 6.56 -1.83
CA ILE A 46 -4.00 6.02 -0.50
C ILE A 46 -3.85 4.51 -0.59
N THR A 47 -2.89 3.97 0.15
CA THR A 47 -2.65 2.53 0.28
C THR A 47 -2.26 2.21 1.72
N THR A 48 -2.39 0.96 2.12
CA THR A 48 -1.79 0.44 3.35
C THR A 48 -0.51 -0.32 3.03
N SER A 49 0.43 -0.40 3.96
CA SER A 49 1.68 -1.14 3.76
C SER A 49 1.44 -2.65 3.59
N LYS A 50 0.35 -3.17 4.16
CA LYS A 50 -0.13 -4.55 4.02
C LYS A 50 -1.62 -4.53 3.70
N ALA A 51 -2.11 -5.51 2.94
CA ALA A 51 -3.55 -5.71 2.75
C ALA A 51 -4.20 -6.36 3.97
N ARG A 52 -3.42 -7.13 4.75
CA ARG A 52 -3.82 -7.82 5.97
C ARG A 52 -2.80 -7.57 7.07
N TYR A 53 -3.28 -7.32 8.28
CA TYR A 53 -2.50 -7.11 9.51
C TYR A 53 -2.92 -8.13 10.55
N SER A 54 -2.04 -8.42 11.51
CA SER A 54 -2.39 -9.13 12.72
C SER A 54 -2.95 -8.17 13.78
N VAL A 55 -3.72 -8.68 14.73
CA VAL A 55 -4.18 -7.89 15.88
C VAL A 55 -2.98 -7.35 16.64
N GLY A 56 -2.95 -6.04 16.86
CA GLY A 56 -1.84 -5.37 17.54
C GLY A 56 -0.76 -4.80 16.61
N ASP A 57 -0.72 -5.21 15.35
CA ASP A 57 0.21 -4.64 14.36
C ASP A 57 0.03 -3.14 14.21
N ALA A 58 1.12 -2.42 14.08
CA ALA A 58 1.10 -1.02 13.67
C ALA A 58 0.59 -0.93 12.22
N ILE A 59 -0.38 -0.05 11.98
CA ILE A 59 -0.96 0.15 10.65
C ILE A 59 -0.31 1.36 10.01
N THR A 60 0.41 1.13 8.91
CA THR A 60 1.00 2.20 8.10
C THR A 60 0.12 2.47 6.89
N VAL A 61 -0.29 3.72 6.75
CA VAL A 61 -1.07 4.21 5.62
C VAL A 61 -0.24 5.19 4.82
N ASN A 62 -0.04 4.91 3.54
CA ASN A 62 0.68 5.77 2.61
C ASN A 62 -0.31 6.61 1.81
N PHE A 63 -0.01 7.87 1.58
CA PHE A 63 -0.79 8.76 0.75
C PHE A 63 0.09 9.44 -0.29
N SER A 64 -0.49 9.81 -1.42
CA SER A 64 0.18 10.46 -2.54
C SER A 64 -0.71 11.46 -3.25
N ASN A 65 -0.09 12.44 -3.91
CA ASN A 65 -0.77 13.48 -4.70
C ASN A 65 -1.86 14.23 -3.92
N GLY A 66 -1.68 14.41 -2.61
CA GLY A 66 -2.61 15.19 -1.79
C GLY A 66 -2.58 16.68 -2.12
N PRO A 67 -3.62 17.45 -1.70
CA PRO A 67 -3.69 18.90 -1.95
C PRO A 67 -2.57 19.69 -1.25
N GLY A 68 -1.92 19.13 -0.24
CA GLY A 68 -0.83 19.79 0.49
C GLY A 68 -1.32 20.79 1.52
N ASN A 69 -2.46 20.52 2.17
CA ASN A 69 -2.89 21.30 3.33
C ASN A 69 -2.35 20.66 4.62
N ALA A 70 -1.91 21.47 5.56
CA ALA A 70 -1.42 20.99 6.86
C ALA A 70 -2.49 20.21 7.65
N LYS A 71 -3.75 20.38 7.31
CA LYS A 71 -4.90 19.74 7.92
C LYS A 71 -5.54 18.66 7.04
N ASP A 72 -4.88 18.23 5.97
CA ASP A 72 -5.23 16.99 5.32
C ASP A 72 -4.98 15.85 6.30
N TRP A 73 -5.85 14.83 6.31
CA TRP A 73 -5.80 13.82 7.35
C TRP A 73 -6.25 12.43 6.87
N VAL A 74 -5.79 11.41 7.57
CA VAL A 74 -6.15 10.01 7.35
C VAL A 74 -6.98 9.52 8.52
N GLY A 75 -8.13 8.89 8.24
CA GLY A 75 -8.98 8.24 9.23
C GLY A 75 -9.17 6.76 8.92
N LEU A 76 -9.22 5.94 9.98
CA LEU A 76 -9.55 4.52 9.90
C LEU A 76 -10.98 4.29 10.37
N TYR A 77 -11.75 3.55 9.58
CA TYR A 77 -13.17 3.29 9.81
C TYR A 77 -13.49 1.81 9.59
N ARG A 78 -14.60 1.33 10.13
CA ARG A 78 -15.21 0.10 9.64
C ARG A 78 -15.99 0.39 8.34
N PRO A 79 -16.23 -0.62 7.47
CA PRO A 79 -16.90 -0.39 6.18
C PRO A 79 -18.32 0.16 6.28
N ASP A 80 -19.01 -0.07 7.38
CA ASP A 80 -20.38 0.37 7.68
C ASP A 80 -20.47 1.76 8.32
N MET A 81 -19.31 2.36 8.65
CA MET A 81 -19.27 3.70 9.26
C MET A 81 -19.28 4.77 8.19
N THR A 82 -20.11 5.79 8.38
CA THR A 82 -20.16 6.97 7.49
C THR A 82 -19.36 8.12 8.12
N PRO A 83 -18.23 8.55 7.51
CA PRO A 83 -17.49 9.71 7.99
C PRO A 83 -18.36 10.97 8.06
N GLY A 84 -18.25 11.70 9.15
CA GLY A 84 -19.08 12.88 9.43
C GLY A 84 -20.27 12.58 10.32
N ASP A 85 -20.91 11.42 10.16
CA ASP A 85 -22.01 10.98 11.05
C ASP A 85 -21.43 10.33 12.32
N VAL A 86 -20.31 9.61 12.17
CA VAL A 86 -19.58 8.98 13.28
C VAL A 86 -18.10 9.32 13.22
N GLY A 87 -17.45 9.34 14.38
CA GLY A 87 -16.00 9.54 14.47
C GLY A 87 -15.21 8.36 13.90
N SER A 88 -14.02 8.61 13.40
CA SER A 88 -13.07 7.56 13.03
C SER A 88 -12.61 6.77 14.26
N LEU A 89 -12.23 5.52 14.05
CA LEU A 89 -11.61 4.68 15.09
C LEU A 89 -10.23 5.23 15.50
N LYS A 90 -9.47 5.64 14.51
CA LYS A 90 -8.17 6.31 14.65
C LYS A 90 -8.04 7.35 13.54
N TRP A 91 -7.28 8.40 13.79
CA TRP A 91 -6.99 9.42 12.79
C TRP A 91 -5.68 10.15 13.10
N ALA A 92 -5.08 10.72 12.07
CA ALA A 92 -3.99 11.68 12.21
C ALA A 92 -3.90 12.57 10.96
N TYR A 93 -3.36 13.78 11.15
CA TYR A 93 -3.00 14.64 10.01
C TYR A 93 -1.84 14.06 9.22
N VAL A 94 -1.62 14.56 8.01
CA VAL A 94 -0.50 14.18 7.12
C VAL A 94 0.88 14.35 7.77
N SER A 95 0.98 15.14 8.82
CA SER A 95 2.18 15.27 9.67
C SER A 95 2.47 14.03 10.52
N GLY A 96 1.52 13.08 10.64
CA GLY A 96 1.63 11.86 11.44
C GLY A 96 1.13 11.99 12.89
N THR A 97 0.50 13.10 13.25
CA THR A 97 -0.01 13.35 14.61
C THR A 97 -1.43 13.90 14.60
N ASN A 98 -2.09 13.96 15.77
CA ASN A 98 -3.40 14.59 15.93
C ASN A 98 -3.31 16.12 16.06
N THR A 99 -2.15 16.70 15.88
CA THR A 99 -1.92 18.15 15.81
C THR A 99 -1.43 18.48 14.40
N ALA A 100 -2.08 19.44 13.74
CA ALA A 100 -1.66 19.88 12.41
C ALA A 100 -0.20 20.37 12.45
N GLY A 101 0.60 19.88 11.52
CA GLY A 101 2.02 20.17 11.42
C GLY A 101 2.42 20.59 10.01
N GLU A 102 3.48 20.01 9.50
CA GLU A 102 3.93 20.24 8.13
C GLU A 102 2.90 19.74 7.11
N ALA A 103 2.61 20.56 6.11
CA ALA A 103 1.79 20.18 4.96
C ALA A 103 2.57 19.22 4.05
N LYS A 104 1.93 18.15 3.62
CA LYS A 104 2.55 17.13 2.76
C LYS A 104 1.58 16.72 1.66
N THR A 105 2.10 16.56 0.46
CA THR A 105 1.39 15.97 -0.68
C THR A 105 1.55 14.47 -0.73
N ASP A 106 2.66 13.96 -0.19
CA ASP A 106 3.04 12.55 -0.18
C ASP A 106 3.65 12.18 1.16
N GLY A 107 3.45 10.94 1.58
CA GLY A 107 4.01 10.47 2.84
C GLY A 107 3.27 9.29 3.44
N SER A 108 3.50 9.07 4.73
CA SER A 108 2.83 8.03 5.49
C SER A 108 2.38 8.50 6.86
N VAL A 109 1.32 7.88 7.35
CA VAL A 109 0.82 8.00 8.73
C VAL A 109 0.88 6.62 9.35
N VAL A 110 1.44 6.53 10.57
CA VAL A 110 1.56 5.27 11.31
C VAL A 110 0.67 5.32 12.55
N PHE A 111 -0.22 4.34 12.66
CA PHE A 111 -1.04 4.09 13.83
C PHE A 111 -0.39 2.97 14.65
N ALA A 112 0.45 3.34 15.60
CA ALA A 112 1.28 2.41 16.39
C ALA A 112 0.48 1.40 17.21
N GLU A 113 -0.70 1.81 17.70
CA GLU A 113 -1.63 0.90 18.35
C GLU A 113 -2.54 0.29 17.28
N GLY A 114 -2.42 -0.99 17.01
CA GLY A 114 -3.22 -1.72 16.03
C GLY A 114 -4.74 -1.63 16.28
N LEU A 115 -5.48 -2.40 15.51
CA LEU A 115 -6.92 -2.56 15.62
C LEU A 115 -7.27 -3.99 16.02
N GLU A 116 -8.49 -4.21 16.48
CA GLU A 116 -9.04 -5.53 16.67
C GLU A 116 -9.29 -6.23 15.34
N SER A 117 -9.53 -7.54 15.35
CA SER A 117 -9.86 -8.28 14.13
C SER A 117 -11.12 -7.74 13.45
N GLY A 118 -11.09 -7.63 12.13
CA GLY A 118 -12.20 -7.11 11.33
C GLY A 118 -11.77 -6.50 10.00
N GLU A 119 -12.76 -6.05 9.25
CA GLU A 119 -12.57 -5.32 7.99
C GLU A 119 -12.55 -3.82 8.26
N TYR A 120 -11.68 -3.10 7.53
CA TYR A 120 -11.46 -1.68 7.72
C TYR A 120 -11.26 -0.95 6.40
N VAL A 121 -11.43 0.37 6.46
CA VAL A 121 -11.15 1.30 5.36
C VAL A 121 -10.30 2.44 5.89
N ALA A 122 -9.17 2.69 5.25
CA ALA A 122 -8.40 3.91 5.41
C ALA A 122 -8.90 4.94 4.41
N ILE A 123 -9.16 6.16 4.86
CA ILE A 123 -9.70 7.24 4.04
C ILE A 123 -8.82 8.47 4.21
N PHE A 124 -8.44 9.09 3.09
CA PHE A 124 -7.71 10.33 3.03
C PHE A 124 -8.70 11.48 2.82
N PHE A 125 -8.66 12.48 3.69
CA PHE A 125 -9.58 13.61 3.71
C PHE A 125 -8.88 14.95 3.54
N GLU A 126 -9.61 15.90 2.98
CA GLU A 126 -9.12 17.25 2.73
C GLU A 126 -9.41 18.20 3.91
N ASN A 127 -8.39 18.93 4.33
CA ASN A 127 -8.41 20.19 5.10
C ASN A 127 -9.42 20.22 6.26
N ASP A 128 -9.28 19.29 7.21
CA ASP A 128 -10.12 19.20 8.43
C ASP A 128 -11.61 18.93 8.15
N GLY A 129 -11.94 18.65 6.89
CA GLY A 129 -13.28 18.31 6.44
C GLY A 129 -13.46 16.83 6.19
N TYR A 130 -14.64 16.49 5.64
CA TYR A 130 -14.98 15.12 5.23
C TYR A 130 -15.04 14.94 3.71
N THR A 131 -14.47 15.89 2.94
CA THR A 131 -14.22 15.69 1.51
C THR A 131 -13.23 14.57 1.34
N GLN A 132 -13.69 13.43 0.82
CA GLN A 132 -12.90 12.24 0.61
C GLN A 132 -12.03 12.38 -0.64
N LEU A 133 -10.73 12.31 -0.49
CA LEU A 133 -9.75 12.35 -1.58
C LEU A 133 -9.52 10.95 -2.17
N ALA A 134 -9.27 9.97 -1.30
CA ALA A 134 -9.04 8.58 -1.70
C ALA A 134 -9.40 7.63 -0.55
N LYS A 135 -9.58 6.33 -0.86
CA LYS A 135 -9.81 5.28 0.14
C LYS A 135 -9.22 3.95 -0.29
N THR A 136 -8.84 3.13 0.68
CA THR A 136 -8.39 1.75 0.49
C THR A 136 -8.92 0.86 1.59
N ALA A 137 -9.23 -0.40 1.26
CA ALA A 137 -9.67 -1.40 2.22
C ALA A 137 -8.47 -2.23 2.71
N PHE A 138 -8.54 -2.68 3.95
CA PHE A 138 -7.61 -3.64 4.53
C PHE A 138 -8.31 -4.46 5.63
N SER A 139 -7.69 -5.57 6.05
CA SER A 139 -8.22 -6.39 7.12
C SER A 139 -7.23 -6.51 8.28
N VAL A 140 -7.76 -6.79 9.45
CA VAL A 140 -6.99 -7.20 10.63
C VAL A 140 -7.53 -8.56 11.06
N ALA A 141 -6.66 -9.56 11.12
CA ALA A 141 -7.04 -10.89 11.55
C ALA A 141 -6.49 -11.18 12.95
N ALA A 142 -7.21 -12.00 13.70
CA ALA A 142 -6.63 -12.61 14.87
C ALA A 142 -5.48 -13.52 14.43
N GLU A 143 -4.42 -13.54 15.20
CA GLU A 143 -3.40 -14.56 15.03
C GLU A 143 -4.06 -15.92 15.26
N GLU A 144 -3.95 -16.81 14.28
CA GLU A 144 -4.42 -18.18 14.45
C GLU A 144 -3.56 -18.86 15.52
N PRO A 145 -4.19 -19.48 16.53
CA PRO A 145 -3.39 -20.18 17.53
C PRO A 145 -2.61 -21.31 16.85
N LEU A 146 -1.32 -21.36 17.13
CA LEU A 146 -0.47 -22.43 16.61
C LEU A 146 -1.07 -23.79 17.00
N PRO A 147 -1.16 -24.75 16.07
CA PRO A 147 -1.57 -26.11 16.39
C PRO A 147 -0.73 -26.68 17.55
N GLU A 148 -1.35 -27.51 18.39
CA GLU A 148 -0.68 -28.09 19.55
C GLU A 148 0.61 -28.84 19.12
N GLY A 149 1.73 -28.45 19.69
CA GLY A 149 3.04 -29.04 19.36
C GLY A 149 3.84 -28.30 18.29
N ILE A 150 3.29 -27.21 17.72
CA ILE A 150 4.03 -26.33 16.81
C ILE A 150 4.46 -25.08 17.58
N TYR A 151 5.77 -24.85 17.65
CA TYR A 151 6.35 -23.72 18.38
C TYR A 151 6.71 -22.53 17.48
N PHE A 152 6.67 -22.72 16.16
CA PHE A 152 7.00 -21.73 15.16
C PHE A 152 6.23 -22.01 13.87
N VAL A 153 5.68 -20.97 13.23
CA VAL A 153 5.11 -21.01 11.88
C VAL A 153 5.60 -19.77 11.14
N GLU A 154 6.26 -19.99 10.02
CA GLU A 154 6.58 -18.95 9.04
C GLU A 154 5.73 -19.21 7.78
N ASP A 155 4.87 -18.29 7.44
CA ASP A 155 4.00 -18.38 6.25
C ASP A 155 4.51 -17.54 5.08
N PHE A 156 5.61 -16.80 5.29
CA PHE A 156 6.23 -15.91 4.31
C PHE A 156 5.36 -14.75 3.82
N ASP A 157 4.15 -14.58 4.32
CA ASP A 157 3.20 -13.53 3.91
C ASP A 157 3.72 -12.13 4.19
N GLY A 158 4.64 -11.98 5.12
CA GLY A 158 5.26 -10.71 5.49
C GLY A 158 6.50 -10.34 4.68
N LEU A 159 7.01 -11.25 3.86
CA LEU A 159 8.26 -11.02 3.12
C LEU A 159 8.01 -10.22 1.84
N ALA A 160 8.86 -9.24 1.58
CA ALA A 160 8.85 -8.55 0.31
C ALA A 160 9.32 -9.50 -0.81
N LEU A 161 8.58 -9.56 -1.90
CA LEU A 161 9.00 -10.28 -3.10
C LEU A 161 10.26 -9.61 -3.68
N GLY A 162 11.36 -10.34 -3.71
CA GLY A 162 12.62 -9.86 -4.25
C GLY A 162 13.78 -10.82 -3.97
N PRO A 163 14.94 -10.58 -4.56
CA PRO A 163 16.12 -11.37 -4.22
C PRO A 163 16.49 -11.14 -2.76
N PHE A 164 16.68 -12.19 -2.01
CA PHE A 164 17.31 -12.12 -0.70
C PHE A 164 18.76 -11.66 -0.87
N VAL A 165 19.15 -10.64 -0.17
CA VAL A 165 20.37 -9.90 -0.50
C VAL A 165 21.53 -10.29 0.39
N SER A 166 21.33 -10.89 1.54
CA SER A 166 22.40 -11.43 2.38
C SER A 166 21.90 -12.10 3.64
N ASP A 167 22.78 -12.89 4.23
CA ASP A 167 22.70 -13.49 5.54
C ASP A 167 22.53 -12.50 6.71
N SER A 168 22.74 -11.22 6.49
CA SER A 168 22.55 -10.17 7.49
C SER A 168 21.10 -9.68 7.61
N GLU A 169 20.20 -10.18 6.80
CA GLU A 169 18.81 -9.70 6.71
C GLU A 169 17.81 -10.56 7.44
N SER A 170 18.29 -11.59 8.06
CA SER A 170 17.49 -12.37 8.95
C SER A 170 16.92 -11.50 10.06
N GLY A 171 15.62 -11.33 10.09
CA GLY A 171 14.91 -10.79 11.22
C GLY A 171 14.76 -9.28 11.30
N GLY A 172 15.05 -8.54 10.23
CA GLY A 172 14.77 -7.10 10.19
C GLY A 172 13.28 -6.76 10.08
N ASP A 173 12.47 -7.70 9.70
CA ASP A 173 11.03 -7.58 9.47
C ASP A 173 10.17 -8.21 10.57
N GLY A 174 10.79 -8.79 11.60
CA GLY A 174 10.10 -9.47 12.69
C GLY A 174 10.00 -10.99 12.53
N THR A 175 10.65 -11.57 11.52
CA THR A 175 10.77 -13.02 11.40
C THR A 175 11.87 -13.56 12.31
N ASP A 176 11.67 -14.74 12.89
CA ASP A 176 12.63 -15.40 13.78
C ASP A 176 13.73 -16.17 13.02
N TRP A 177 14.18 -15.63 11.90
CA TRP A 177 15.26 -16.22 11.13
C TRP A 177 16.59 -16.16 11.87
N THR A 178 17.34 -17.20 11.78
CA THR A 178 18.71 -17.24 12.31
C THR A 178 19.70 -17.51 11.20
N ALA A 179 20.78 -16.74 11.17
CA ALA A 179 21.91 -17.00 10.28
C ALA A 179 22.66 -18.31 10.67
N THR A 180 22.33 -18.89 11.83
CA THR A 180 22.91 -20.15 12.29
C THR A 180 21.85 -21.25 12.17
N PRO A 181 21.92 -22.12 11.17
CA PRO A 181 20.96 -23.22 11.02
C PRO A 181 21.01 -24.15 12.24
N PRO A 182 19.89 -24.85 12.55
CA PRO A 182 19.90 -25.93 13.52
C PRO A 182 21.00 -26.98 13.24
N ALA A 183 21.48 -27.67 14.23
CA ALA A 183 22.67 -28.52 14.16
C ALA A 183 22.66 -29.60 13.06
N ASP A 184 21.48 -30.01 12.62
CA ASP A 184 21.29 -31.06 11.61
C ASP A 184 20.91 -30.49 10.21
N TRP A 185 20.97 -29.17 10.05
CA TRP A 185 20.61 -28.53 8.79
C TRP A 185 21.87 -28.15 8.03
N VAL A 186 21.87 -28.40 6.74
CA VAL A 186 22.97 -28.07 5.84
C VAL A 186 22.52 -27.00 4.88
N ILE A 187 23.22 -25.88 4.88
CA ILE A 187 23.05 -24.86 3.84
C ILE A 187 23.72 -25.41 2.58
N ALA A 188 22.93 -25.60 1.52
CA ALA A 188 23.42 -26.00 0.21
C ALA A 188 23.08 -24.92 -0.82
N LEU A 189 23.80 -24.84 -1.92
CA LEU A 189 23.45 -23.92 -3.00
C LEU A 189 22.10 -24.32 -3.60
N GLY A 190 21.22 -23.32 -3.90
CA GLY A 190 19.84 -23.52 -4.27
C GLY A 190 19.58 -24.47 -5.46
N ASP A 191 20.53 -24.59 -6.35
CA ASP A 191 20.48 -25.51 -7.48
C ASP A 191 20.72 -26.98 -7.12
N ALA A 192 21.11 -27.28 -5.88
CA ALA A 192 21.37 -28.66 -5.42
C ALA A 192 20.10 -29.51 -5.33
N HIS A 193 18.93 -28.90 -5.27
CA HIS A 193 17.66 -29.61 -5.11
C HIS A 193 16.82 -29.69 -6.40
N GLY A 194 17.28 -29.07 -7.49
CA GLY A 194 16.57 -29.06 -8.77
C GLY A 194 15.27 -28.30 -8.72
N PRO A 195 14.62 -28.08 -9.88
CA PRO A 195 13.34 -27.42 -9.91
C PRO A 195 12.30 -28.30 -9.24
N THR A 196 11.73 -27.84 -8.16
CA THR A 196 10.58 -28.49 -7.52
C THR A 196 9.39 -28.40 -8.46
N ALA A 197 8.79 -29.54 -8.74
CA ALA A 197 7.62 -29.59 -9.58
C ALA A 197 6.47 -28.84 -8.91
N GLY A 198 6.11 -27.67 -9.48
CA GLY A 198 5.06 -26.83 -8.96
C GLY A 198 5.48 -25.41 -8.58
N GLY A 199 6.70 -25.11 -8.61
CA GLY A 199 7.54 -23.91 -8.55
C GLY A 199 7.05 -22.53 -8.17
N ASP A 200 5.83 -22.31 -7.77
CA ASP A 200 5.35 -20.95 -7.49
C ASP A 200 5.51 -20.53 -6.02
N ASP A 201 5.71 -21.48 -5.10
CA ASP A 201 5.72 -21.23 -3.66
C ASP A 201 7.04 -21.67 -2.99
N VAL A 202 8.16 -21.51 -3.68
CA VAL A 202 9.48 -21.87 -3.18
C VAL A 202 10.29 -20.61 -2.89
N VAL A 203 10.65 -20.41 -1.66
CA VAL A 203 11.64 -19.42 -1.26
C VAL A 203 12.98 -20.11 -1.17
N GLU A 204 13.92 -19.74 -2.04
CA GLU A 204 15.32 -20.18 -1.97
C GLU A 204 16.13 -19.13 -1.22
N PHE A 205 16.76 -19.55 -0.13
CA PHE A 205 17.66 -18.73 0.63
C PHE A 205 18.98 -19.46 0.79
N ASP A 206 20.02 -19.01 0.13
CA ASP A 206 21.40 -19.52 0.15
C ASP A 206 21.50 -21.06 0.23
N GLY A 207 20.73 -21.73 -0.63
CA GLY A 207 20.64 -23.17 -0.69
C GLY A 207 19.52 -23.82 0.13
N TRP A 208 18.75 -23.03 0.85
CA TRP A 208 17.55 -23.50 1.53
C TRP A 208 16.35 -23.31 0.63
N THR A 209 15.58 -24.38 0.46
CA THR A 209 14.31 -24.34 -0.23
C THR A 209 13.21 -24.48 0.81
N PHE A 210 12.42 -23.44 1.00
CA PHE A 210 11.24 -23.46 1.85
C PHE A 210 10.02 -23.63 0.96
N LEU A 211 9.28 -24.69 1.20
CA LEU A 211 8.02 -24.96 0.54
C LEU A 211 6.90 -24.45 1.42
N ASP A 212 5.87 -23.88 0.77
CA ASP A 212 4.60 -23.62 1.44
C ASP A 212 4.19 -24.88 2.24
N PRO A 213 3.86 -24.73 3.55
CA PRO A 213 3.43 -25.84 4.39
C PRO A 213 2.30 -26.69 3.82
N VAL A 214 1.47 -26.10 2.95
CA VAL A 214 0.36 -26.82 2.27
C VAL A 214 0.86 -27.70 1.14
N SER A 215 1.94 -27.33 0.47
CA SER A 215 2.55 -28.11 -0.61
C SER A 215 3.63 -29.07 -0.10
N TRP A 216 4.08 -28.90 1.13
CA TRP A 216 5.07 -29.81 1.73
C TRP A 216 4.43 -31.15 2.05
N ASN A 217 4.72 -32.12 1.23
CA ASN A 217 4.24 -33.46 1.42
C ASN A 217 4.95 -34.05 2.66
N ALA A 218 4.18 -34.46 3.65
CA ALA A 218 4.69 -35.11 4.87
C ALA A 218 5.55 -36.38 4.60
N THR A 219 5.54 -36.88 3.36
CA THR A 219 6.46 -37.93 2.91
C THR A 219 7.90 -37.44 2.80
N ALA A 220 8.12 -36.14 2.71
CA ALA A 220 9.45 -35.55 2.70
C ALA A 220 10.01 -35.28 4.10
N GLY A 221 9.22 -35.46 5.14
CA GLY A 221 9.63 -35.41 6.54
C GLY A 221 10.51 -36.61 6.92
N GLN A 222 11.45 -36.94 6.04
CA GLN A 222 12.52 -37.88 6.32
C GLN A 222 13.82 -37.12 6.51
#